data_473b5c5d84ab90932ec4c94b297ed007
#
_entry.id   473b5c5d84ab90932ec4c94b297ed007
#
_cell.length_a   1.000
_cell.length_b   1.000
_cell.length_c   1.000
_cell.angle_alpha   90.00
_cell.angle_beta   90.00
_cell.angle_gamma   90.00
#
_symmetry.space_group_name_H-M   'P 1'
#
loop_
_entity.id
_entity.type
_entity.pdbx_description
1 polymer ?
#
loop_
_entity_poly.entity_id
_entity_poly.type
_entity_poly.pdbx_seq_one_letter_code
_entity_poly.pdbx_strand_id
1 'polypeptide(L)'
;MTQKQNEHWVRFWSEYQTDVANKDEQSQVLRTRNKEPINQDKWSVTISTVSQQMEFRSDDNLLDLCCGNGLFSAAFSGQVADIEAVDISGALTEKLAARCLPNVTVTTRDMRDVNFPPERFSKVLWYAGVQYIDESDIVAMVRRIRSWMRPNGTLMIGDIPDRAKLWNYFNDETRRTAYFDGLEQRRPIIGSWLDGDWMKKLCLNSGFVAAEVTEQHEELIYADFRYDILAKS
;
A
#
# COMPACT_ATOMS: atom_id res chain seq x y z
N MET A 1 -1.60 10.08 -15.04
CA MET A 1 -2.73 9.20 -15.39
C MET A 1 -3.95 10.01 -15.73
N THR A 2 -4.83 9.53 -16.61
CA THR A 2 -6.10 10.19 -16.90
C THR A 2 -7.18 9.70 -15.91
N GLN A 3 -8.17 10.53 -15.60
CA GLN A 3 -9.33 10.20 -14.76
C GLN A 3 -9.93 8.81 -15.04
N LYS A 4 -9.91 8.35 -16.29
CA LYS A 4 -10.39 7.02 -16.70
C LYS A 4 -9.52 5.84 -16.25
N GLN A 5 -8.22 6.04 -16.03
CA GLN A 5 -7.35 4.96 -15.50
C GLN A 5 -7.61 4.74 -14.02
N ASN A 6 -7.86 5.83 -13.30
CA ASN A 6 -8.25 5.78 -11.89
C ASN A 6 -9.58 5.04 -11.69
N GLU A 7 -10.59 5.35 -12.55
CA GLU A 7 -11.89 4.65 -12.55
C GLU A 7 -11.76 3.13 -12.74
N HIS A 8 -10.79 2.68 -13.56
CA HIS A 8 -10.54 1.25 -13.76
C HIS A 8 -10.12 0.56 -12.47
N TRP A 9 -9.15 1.10 -11.72
CA TRP A 9 -8.66 0.48 -10.50
C TRP A 9 -9.64 0.58 -9.34
N VAL A 10 -10.35 1.70 -9.21
CA VAL A 10 -11.45 1.87 -8.24
C VAL A 10 -12.51 0.79 -8.48
N ARG A 11 -12.95 0.64 -9.72
CA ARG A 11 -13.92 -0.38 -10.08
C ARG A 11 -13.39 -1.79 -9.85
N PHE A 12 -12.15 -2.06 -10.26
CA PHE A 12 -11.51 -3.38 -10.08
C PHE A 12 -11.53 -3.80 -8.60
N TRP A 13 -11.07 -2.92 -7.70
CA TRP A 13 -10.99 -3.28 -6.27
C TRP A 13 -12.34 -3.23 -5.55
N SER A 14 -13.25 -2.30 -5.90
CA SER A 14 -14.59 -2.23 -5.30
C SER A 14 -15.47 -3.42 -5.69
N GLU A 15 -15.33 -3.92 -6.92
CA GLU A 15 -16.04 -5.09 -7.43
C GLU A 15 -15.26 -6.41 -7.23
N TYR A 16 -14.07 -6.33 -6.62
CA TYR A 16 -13.19 -7.47 -6.46
C TYR A 16 -13.85 -8.55 -5.60
N GLN A 17 -14.34 -9.57 -6.28
CA GLN A 17 -14.83 -10.80 -5.66
C GLN A 17 -13.66 -11.75 -5.59
N THR A 18 -13.10 -11.94 -4.41
CA THR A 18 -12.19 -13.05 -4.23
C THR A 18 -13.00 -14.33 -4.37
N ASP A 19 -12.56 -15.25 -5.20
CA ASP A 19 -13.03 -16.64 -5.18
C ASP A 19 -12.46 -17.30 -3.91
N VAL A 20 -12.98 -16.80 -2.82
CA VAL A 20 -12.33 -16.65 -1.54
C VAL A 20 -12.28 -17.96 -0.77
N ALA A 21 -13.14 -18.92 -1.13
CA ALA A 21 -13.21 -20.17 -0.41
C ALA A 21 -11.94 -21.03 -0.54
N ASN A 22 -11.16 -20.84 -1.60
CA ASN A 22 -10.06 -21.73 -1.95
C ASN A 22 -8.70 -21.07 -2.16
N LYS A 23 -8.57 -19.73 -1.96
CA LYS A 23 -7.28 -19.03 -2.12
C LYS A 23 -6.66 -18.74 -0.77
N ASP A 24 -5.34 -18.95 -0.66
CA ASP A 24 -4.57 -18.51 0.48
C ASP A 24 -4.61 -16.97 0.63
N GLU A 25 -4.29 -16.48 1.81
CA GLU A 25 -4.44 -15.07 2.16
C GLU A 25 -3.59 -14.12 1.29
N GLN A 26 -2.42 -14.55 0.81
CA GLN A 26 -1.56 -13.75 -0.05
C GLN A 26 -2.16 -13.64 -1.46
N SER A 27 -2.71 -14.74 -1.97
CA SER A 27 -3.42 -14.75 -3.27
C SER A 27 -4.68 -13.88 -3.26
N GLN A 28 -5.36 -13.76 -2.12
CA GLN A 28 -6.55 -12.92 -1.98
C GLN A 28 -6.26 -11.44 -2.25
N VAL A 29 -5.08 -10.96 -1.93
CA VAL A 29 -4.63 -9.59 -2.18
C VAL A 29 -3.67 -9.48 -3.37
N LEU A 30 -3.68 -10.48 -4.24
CA LEU A 30 -2.83 -10.58 -5.44
C LEU A 30 -1.32 -10.47 -5.16
N ARG A 31 -0.91 -10.80 -3.94
CA ARG A 31 0.51 -10.84 -3.55
C ARG A 31 1.11 -12.17 -3.98
N THR A 32 1.39 -12.24 -5.28
CA THR A 32 1.86 -13.47 -5.94
C THR A 32 3.04 -13.17 -6.85
N ARG A 33 3.94 -14.13 -7.04
CA ARG A 33 4.95 -14.09 -8.09
C ARG A 33 4.68 -15.24 -9.06
N ASN A 34 4.54 -14.92 -10.34
CA ASN A 34 4.15 -15.90 -11.39
C ASN A 34 2.86 -16.67 -11.05
N LYS A 35 1.89 -15.99 -10.44
CA LYS A 35 0.61 -16.53 -9.96
C LYS A 35 0.69 -17.49 -8.75
N GLU A 36 1.88 -17.75 -8.22
CA GLU A 36 2.07 -18.51 -7.00
C GLU A 36 2.13 -17.57 -5.79
N PRO A 37 1.46 -17.87 -4.67
CA PRO A 37 1.52 -17.08 -3.47
C PRO A 37 2.94 -17.05 -2.91
N ILE A 38 3.27 -15.99 -2.18
CA ILE A 38 4.54 -15.97 -1.45
C ILE A 38 4.46 -16.94 -0.28
N ASN A 39 5.57 -17.62 -0.02
CA ASN A 39 5.66 -18.52 1.12
C ASN A 39 5.72 -17.75 2.45
N GLN A 40 5.51 -18.47 3.55
CA GLN A 40 5.46 -17.89 4.89
C GLN A 40 6.80 -17.25 5.30
N ASP A 41 7.94 -17.79 4.86
CA ASP A 41 9.26 -17.24 5.20
C ASP A 41 9.44 -15.84 4.60
N LYS A 42 9.14 -15.67 3.31
CA LYS A 42 9.17 -14.37 2.63
C LYS A 42 8.16 -13.38 3.21
N TRP A 43 6.99 -13.88 3.62
CA TRP A 43 6.03 -13.04 4.31
C TRP A 43 6.57 -12.57 5.66
N SER A 44 7.21 -13.45 6.42
CA SER A 44 7.85 -13.11 7.70
C SER A 44 8.96 -12.06 7.54
N VAL A 45 9.77 -12.15 6.46
CA VAL A 45 10.76 -11.11 6.12
C VAL A 45 10.06 -9.78 5.84
N THR A 46 8.96 -9.78 5.07
CA THR A 46 8.20 -8.55 4.79
C THR A 46 7.69 -7.90 6.09
N ILE A 47 7.08 -8.68 6.98
CA ILE A 47 6.57 -8.18 8.27
C ILE A 47 7.71 -7.63 9.13
N SER A 48 8.82 -8.36 9.26
CA SER A 48 9.96 -7.92 10.08
C SER A 48 10.59 -6.64 9.53
N THR A 49 10.73 -6.51 8.20
CA THR A 49 11.27 -5.30 7.56
C THR A 49 10.36 -4.10 7.80
N VAL A 50 9.05 -4.25 7.58
CA VAL A 50 8.09 -3.16 7.83
C VAL A 50 8.05 -2.80 9.32
N SER A 51 8.02 -3.78 10.22
CA SER A 51 8.02 -3.54 11.66
C SER A 51 9.27 -2.78 12.11
N GLN A 52 10.45 -3.16 11.60
CA GLN A 52 11.71 -2.49 11.90
C GLN A 52 11.73 -1.03 11.41
N GLN A 53 11.26 -0.77 10.20
CA GLN A 53 11.21 0.58 9.63
C GLN A 53 10.18 1.47 10.31
N MET A 54 9.05 0.89 10.70
CA MET A 54 7.98 1.61 11.39
C MET A 54 8.29 1.88 12.88
N GLU A 55 9.19 1.10 13.50
CA GLU A 55 9.56 1.27 14.92
C GLU A 55 8.32 1.33 15.82
N PHE A 56 7.43 0.34 15.72
CA PHE A 56 6.18 0.31 16.47
C PHE A 56 6.38 0.30 17.99
N ARG A 57 5.49 1.01 18.68
CA ARG A 57 5.38 1.05 20.15
C ARG A 57 3.97 0.69 20.58
N SER A 58 3.83 0.20 21.79
CA SER A 58 2.54 -0.23 22.34
C SER A 58 1.51 0.90 22.52
N ASP A 59 1.93 2.17 22.47
CA ASP A 59 1.09 3.35 22.52
C ASP A 59 0.82 4.00 21.15
N ASP A 60 1.30 3.41 20.06
CA ASP A 60 1.07 3.90 18.70
C ASP A 60 -0.39 3.70 18.25
N ASN A 61 -0.86 4.68 17.49
CA ASN A 61 -2.10 4.58 16.73
C ASN A 61 -1.74 4.46 15.25
N LEU A 62 -2.07 3.30 14.65
CA LEU A 62 -1.75 3.00 13.25
C LEU A 62 -2.95 3.25 12.34
N LEU A 63 -2.73 3.92 11.23
CA LEU A 63 -3.62 3.92 10.07
C LEU A 63 -3.05 2.97 9.01
N ASP A 64 -3.80 1.92 8.65
CA ASP A 64 -3.47 0.95 7.60
C ASP A 64 -4.35 1.25 6.37
N LEU A 65 -3.81 1.98 5.40
CA LEU A 65 -4.50 2.35 4.15
C LEU A 65 -4.29 1.29 3.07
N CYS A 66 -5.37 0.91 2.40
CA CYS A 66 -5.41 -0.23 1.47
C CYS A 66 -5.08 -1.54 2.18
N CYS A 67 -5.70 -1.75 3.35
CA CYS A 67 -5.40 -2.85 4.26
C CYS A 67 -5.72 -4.25 3.69
N GLY A 68 -6.52 -4.33 2.62
CA GLY A 68 -6.94 -5.58 2.02
C GLY A 68 -7.66 -6.49 3.01
N ASN A 69 -7.25 -7.76 3.06
CA ASN A 69 -7.75 -8.76 4.02
C ASN A 69 -7.06 -8.69 5.40
N GLY A 70 -6.30 -7.63 5.66
CA GLY A 70 -5.71 -7.33 6.95
C GLY A 70 -4.44 -8.10 7.30
N LEU A 71 -3.64 -8.50 6.32
CA LEU A 71 -2.38 -9.21 6.57
C LEU A 71 -1.42 -8.40 7.45
N PHE A 72 -1.28 -7.08 7.21
CA PHE A 72 -0.47 -6.20 8.04
C PHE A 72 -1.18 -5.84 9.36
N SER A 73 -2.46 -5.49 9.32
CA SER A 73 -3.24 -5.21 10.52
C SER A 73 -3.19 -6.36 11.53
N ALA A 74 -3.33 -7.61 11.06
CA ALA A 74 -3.22 -8.78 11.94
C ALA A 74 -1.81 -8.98 12.50
N ALA A 75 -0.77 -8.77 11.69
CA ALA A 75 0.61 -8.91 12.12
C ALA A 75 1.04 -7.86 13.15
N PHE A 76 0.46 -6.65 13.08
CA PHE A 76 0.86 -5.52 13.93
C PHE A 76 -0.11 -5.22 15.09
N SER A 77 -1.28 -5.86 15.14
CA SER A 77 -2.28 -5.63 16.20
C SER A 77 -1.73 -5.84 17.62
N GLY A 78 -0.82 -6.77 17.81
CA GLY A 78 -0.14 -7.00 19.09
C GLY A 78 1.01 -6.03 19.42
N GLN A 79 1.36 -5.11 18.50
CA GLN A 79 2.49 -4.20 18.66
C GLN A 79 2.08 -2.74 18.91
N VAL A 80 0.80 -2.39 18.68
CA VAL A 80 0.27 -1.02 18.74
C VAL A 80 -0.98 -0.93 19.59
N ALA A 81 -1.37 0.27 20.02
CA ALA A 81 -2.56 0.50 20.83
C ALA A 81 -3.86 0.26 20.05
N ASP A 82 -3.97 0.85 18.86
CA ASP A 82 -5.12 0.67 17.98
C ASP A 82 -4.73 0.78 16.50
N ILE A 83 -5.55 0.17 15.65
CA ILE A 83 -5.42 0.21 14.19
C ILE A 83 -6.75 0.69 13.58
N GLU A 84 -6.68 1.72 12.75
CA GLU A 84 -7.75 2.07 11.81
C GLU A 84 -7.38 1.50 10.45
N ALA A 85 -8.13 0.51 9.97
CA ALA A 85 -7.86 -0.22 8.74
C ALA A 85 -8.88 0.16 7.66
N VAL A 86 -8.42 0.65 6.52
CA VAL A 86 -9.28 1.18 5.44
C VAL A 86 -8.98 0.47 4.13
N ASP A 87 -10.01 -0.07 3.49
CA ASP A 87 -9.91 -0.60 2.12
C ASP A 87 -11.22 -0.37 1.36
N ILE A 88 -11.14 -0.25 0.05
CA ILE A 88 -12.32 -0.08 -0.80
C ILE A 88 -13.07 -1.39 -1.06
N SER A 89 -12.42 -2.54 -0.91
CA SER A 89 -12.99 -3.86 -1.18
C SER A 89 -13.76 -4.39 0.01
N GLY A 90 -15.10 -4.46 -0.11
CA GLY A 90 -15.95 -5.06 0.91
C GLY A 90 -15.61 -6.54 1.18
N ALA A 91 -15.32 -7.30 0.13
CA ALA A 91 -14.97 -8.72 0.27
C ALA A 91 -13.65 -8.94 1.05
N LEU A 92 -12.70 -8.01 0.97
CA LEU A 92 -11.44 -8.10 1.71
C LEU A 92 -11.62 -7.60 3.16
N THR A 93 -12.32 -6.49 3.36
CA THR A 93 -12.55 -5.94 4.71
C THR A 93 -13.41 -6.84 5.57
N GLU A 94 -14.38 -7.57 5.01
CA GLU A 94 -15.15 -8.62 5.71
C GLU A 94 -14.24 -9.72 6.27
N LYS A 95 -13.17 -10.09 5.56
CA LYS A 95 -12.20 -11.06 6.06
C LYS A 95 -11.37 -10.53 7.21
N LEU A 96 -10.95 -9.27 7.15
CA LEU A 96 -10.27 -8.65 8.27
C LEU A 96 -11.20 -8.57 9.48
N ALA A 97 -12.44 -8.12 9.30
CA ALA A 97 -13.44 -8.04 10.37
C ALA A 97 -13.71 -9.42 11.01
N ALA A 98 -13.74 -10.49 10.21
CA ALA A 98 -13.92 -11.85 10.71
C ALA A 98 -12.78 -12.37 11.60
N ARG A 99 -11.61 -11.71 11.62
CA ARG A 99 -10.51 -12.02 12.55
C ARG A 99 -10.80 -11.59 13.98
N CYS A 100 -11.78 -10.71 14.19
CA CYS A 100 -12.21 -10.23 15.52
C CYS A 100 -11.05 -9.69 16.37
N LEU A 101 -10.15 -8.92 15.77
CA LEU A 101 -9.03 -8.31 16.49
C LEU A 101 -9.53 -7.15 17.36
N PRO A 102 -9.33 -7.16 18.69
CA PRO A 102 -10.03 -6.25 19.62
C PRO A 102 -9.65 -4.78 19.47
N ASN A 103 -8.49 -4.48 18.92
CA ASN A 103 -7.95 -3.13 18.72
C ASN A 103 -7.90 -2.71 17.25
N VAL A 104 -8.63 -3.39 16.36
CA VAL A 104 -8.70 -3.06 14.93
C VAL A 104 -10.10 -2.62 14.55
N THR A 105 -10.23 -1.37 14.11
CA THR A 105 -11.45 -0.83 13.50
C THR A 105 -11.34 -0.94 11.99
N VAL A 106 -12.33 -1.56 11.35
CA VAL A 106 -12.33 -1.81 9.91
C VAL A 106 -13.36 -0.92 9.21
N THR A 107 -12.90 -0.18 8.20
CA THR A 107 -13.74 0.72 7.40
C THR A 107 -13.67 0.33 5.92
N THR A 108 -14.81 -0.06 5.33
CA THR A 108 -14.94 -0.27 3.89
C THR A 108 -15.23 1.04 3.20
N ARG A 109 -14.20 1.67 2.63
CA ARG A 109 -14.33 2.96 1.93
C ARG A 109 -13.11 3.22 1.05
N ASP A 110 -13.32 4.00 -0.02
CA ASP A 110 -12.19 4.56 -0.77
C ASP A 110 -11.37 5.47 0.17
N MET A 111 -10.05 5.28 0.19
CA MET A 111 -9.15 6.08 1.04
C MET A 111 -9.24 7.59 0.75
N ARG A 112 -9.67 7.97 -0.45
CA ARG A 112 -9.87 9.38 -0.85
C ARG A 112 -11.09 10.02 -0.16
N ASP A 113 -12.02 9.21 0.33
CA ASP A 113 -13.27 9.67 0.97
C ASP A 113 -13.26 9.58 2.50
N VAL A 114 -12.17 9.03 3.10
CA VAL A 114 -12.05 9.04 4.57
C VAL A 114 -11.49 10.38 5.05
N ASN A 115 -11.83 10.74 6.27
CA ASN A 115 -11.26 11.91 6.93
C ASN A 115 -11.11 11.63 8.42
N PHE A 116 -9.98 12.04 8.98
CA PHE A 116 -9.66 11.84 10.39
C PHE A 116 -9.31 13.17 11.06
N PRO A 117 -9.49 13.29 12.39
CA PRO A 117 -9.04 14.44 13.13
C PRO A 117 -7.54 14.67 12.99
N PRO A 118 -7.07 15.91 13.10
CA PRO A 118 -5.64 16.20 13.19
C PRO A 118 -4.98 15.42 14.33
N GLU A 119 -3.71 15.07 14.12
CA GLU A 119 -2.88 14.40 15.13
C GLU A 119 -3.47 13.07 15.68
N ARG A 120 -4.30 12.38 14.90
CA ARG A 120 -4.92 11.11 15.31
C ARG A 120 -3.89 9.97 15.32
N PHE A 121 -2.96 9.93 14.36
CA PHE A 121 -2.08 8.80 14.12
C PHE A 121 -0.61 9.14 14.39
N SER A 122 0.10 8.22 15.05
CA SER A 122 1.56 8.24 15.17
C SER A 122 2.23 7.44 14.05
N LYS A 123 1.51 6.49 13.45
CA LYS A 123 1.99 5.62 12.38
C LYS A 123 0.96 5.55 11.25
N VAL A 124 1.44 5.68 10.01
CA VAL A 124 0.62 5.45 8.82
C VAL A 124 1.34 4.49 7.90
N LEU A 125 0.68 3.40 7.55
CA LEU A 125 1.13 2.43 6.56
C LEU A 125 0.22 2.53 5.33
N TRP A 126 0.79 2.82 4.18
CA TRP A 126 0.11 2.80 2.88
C TRP A 126 0.88 1.86 1.95
N TYR A 127 0.54 0.56 2.03
CA TYR A 127 1.32 -0.48 1.38
C TYR A 127 0.63 -1.02 0.12
N ALA A 128 1.35 -1.07 -1.00
CA ALA A 128 0.89 -1.62 -2.28
C ALA A 128 -0.43 -1.00 -2.84
N GLY A 129 -0.74 0.25 -2.49
CA GLY A 129 -1.99 0.93 -2.88
C GLY A 129 -1.79 2.20 -3.70
N VAL A 130 -0.65 2.88 -3.57
CA VAL A 130 -0.39 4.19 -4.18
C VAL A 130 -0.45 4.15 -5.72
N GLN A 131 -0.11 3.04 -6.32
CA GLN A 131 -0.10 2.85 -7.78
C GLN A 131 -1.49 2.83 -8.42
N TYR A 132 -2.55 2.72 -7.64
CA TYR A 132 -3.91 2.59 -8.13
C TYR A 132 -4.68 3.91 -8.25
N ILE A 133 -4.08 5.00 -7.81
CA ILE A 133 -4.64 6.36 -7.96
C ILE A 133 -3.72 7.23 -8.83
N ASP A 134 -4.22 8.36 -9.31
CA ASP A 134 -3.43 9.27 -10.13
C ASP A 134 -2.54 10.21 -9.29
N GLU A 135 -1.60 10.91 -9.93
CA GLU A 135 -0.66 11.79 -9.25
C GLU A 135 -1.35 12.91 -8.47
N SER A 136 -2.48 13.43 -8.96
CA SER A 136 -3.22 14.49 -8.26
C SER A 136 -3.84 13.98 -6.97
N ASP A 137 -4.38 12.76 -6.99
CA ASP A 137 -4.91 12.09 -5.81
C ASP A 137 -3.79 11.70 -4.83
N ILE A 138 -2.62 11.26 -5.34
CA ILE A 138 -1.44 10.98 -4.49
C ILE A 138 -1.03 12.25 -3.73
N VAL A 139 -0.94 13.40 -4.43
CA VAL A 139 -0.61 14.69 -3.80
C VAL A 139 -1.63 15.06 -2.72
N ALA A 140 -2.92 14.94 -3.03
CA ALA A 140 -3.98 15.23 -2.07
C ALA A 140 -3.91 14.30 -0.84
N MET A 141 -3.71 13.00 -1.06
CA MET A 141 -3.62 12.02 0.02
C MET A 141 -2.41 12.23 0.92
N VAL A 142 -1.21 12.48 0.39
CA VAL A 142 0.00 12.72 1.20
C VAL A 142 -0.18 13.95 2.09
N ARG A 143 -0.78 15.03 1.58
CA ARG A 143 -1.11 16.24 2.38
C ARG A 143 -2.14 15.95 3.47
N ARG A 144 -3.18 15.18 3.19
CA ARG A 144 -4.18 14.79 4.17
C ARG A 144 -3.59 13.86 5.24
N ILE A 145 -2.82 12.85 4.85
CA ILE A 145 -2.09 11.98 5.77
C ILE A 145 -1.25 12.83 6.72
N ARG A 146 -0.46 13.78 6.19
CA ARG A 146 0.35 14.67 7.04
C ARG A 146 -0.49 15.43 8.06
N SER A 147 -1.69 15.89 7.69
CA SER A 147 -2.58 16.61 8.62
C SER A 147 -3.16 15.73 9.72
N TRP A 148 -3.29 14.42 9.49
CA TRP A 148 -3.79 13.45 10.47
C TRP A 148 -2.70 12.92 11.41
N MET A 149 -1.44 13.14 11.06
CA MET A 149 -0.31 12.62 11.82
C MET A 149 0.12 13.53 12.97
N ARG A 150 0.44 12.91 14.09
CA ARG A 150 1.10 13.56 15.23
C ARG A 150 2.50 14.03 14.86
N PRO A 151 3.06 15.01 15.58
CA PRO A 151 4.50 15.31 15.50
C PRO A 151 5.34 14.05 15.81
N ASN A 152 6.45 13.91 15.12
CA ASN A 152 7.37 12.76 15.23
C ASN A 152 6.76 11.40 14.81
N GLY A 153 5.66 11.42 14.08
CA GLY A 153 5.05 10.21 13.53
C GLY A 153 5.83 9.68 12.32
N THR A 154 5.53 8.44 11.92
CA THR A 154 6.16 7.77 10.77
C THR A 154 5.11 7.41 9.73
N LEU A 155 5.31 7.87 8.49
CA LEU A 155 4.60 7.40 7.30
C LEU A 155 5.50 6.44 6.53
N MET A 156 4.98 5.27 6.21
CA MET A 156 5.56 4.38 5.21
C MET A 156 4.60 4.24 4.03
N ILE A 157 5.07 4.59 2.83
CA ILE A 157 4.41 4.24 1.58
C ILE A 157 5.23 3.11 0.97
N GLY A 158 4.72 1.89 1.04
CA GLY A 158 5.49 0.71 0.69
C GLY A 158 5.07 0.07 -0.62
N ASP A 159 5.98 -0.71 -1.19
CA ASP A 159 5.76 -1.55 -2.37
C ASP A 159 5.39 -0.73 -3.63
N ILE A 160 6.10 0.37 -3.86
CA ILE A 160 5.88 1.32 -4.94
C ILE A 160 6.57 0.84 -6.22
N PRO A 161 5.87 0.68 -7.36
CA PRO A 161 6.52 0.36 -8.63
C PRO A 161 7.47 1.48 -9.07
N ASP A 162 8.77 1.15 -9.18
CA ASP A 162 9.84 2.09 -9.51
C ASP A 162 9.92 2.37 -11.01
N ARG A 163 9.70 3.62 -11.39
CA ARG A 163 9.79 4.05 -12.79
C ARG A 163 11.15 3.75 -13.43
N ALA A 164 12.22 3.85 -12.65
CA ALA A 164 13.56 3.55 -13.12
C ALA A 164 13.78 2.05 -13.38
N LYS A 165 13.03 1.19 -12.69
CA LYS A 165 13.11 -0.27 -12.78
C LYS A 165 11.99 -0.90 -13.61
N LEU A 166 11.23 -0.10 -14.37
CA LEU A 166 10.11 -0.54 -15.21
C LEU A 166 10.46 -1.78 -16.05
N TRP A 167 11.62 -1.75 -16.70
CA TRP A 167 12.05 -2.80 -17.61
C TRP A 167 12.62 -4.04 -16.91
N ASN A 168 12.81 -4.01 -15.61
CA ASN A 168 13.10 -5.22 -14.84
C ASN A 168 11.88 -6.13 -14.76
N TYR A 169 10.67 -5.53 -14.67
CA TYR A 169 9.41 -6.28 -14.69
C TYR A 169 8.98 -6.63 -16.11
N PHE A 170 8.98 -5.68 -17.05
CA PHE A 170 8.63 -5.88 -18.45
C PHE A 170 9.86 -6.29 -19.28
N ASN A 171 10.51 -7.39 -18.88
CA ASN A 171 11.83 -7.80 -19.36
C ASN A 171 11.83 -8.73 -20.60
N ASP A 172 10.66 -9.20 -21.02
CA ASP A 172 10.45 -10.00 -22.22
C ASP A 172 9.48 -9.36 -23.21
N GLU A 173 9.41 -9.88 -24.44
CA GLU A 173 8.58 -9.32 -25.50
C GLU A 173 7.08 -9.39 -25.15
N THR A 174 6.62 -10.50 -24.59
CA THR A 174 5.22 -10.68 -24.23
C THR A 174 4.78 -9.66 -23.18
N ARG A 175 5.61 -9.44 -22.15
CA ARG A 175 5.33 -8.44 -21.11
C ARG A 175 5.39 -7.02 -21.65
N ARG A 176 6.34 -6.70 -22.54
CA ARG A 176 6.43 -5.37 -23.17
C ARG A 176 5.22 -5.08 -24.05
N THR A 177 4.79 -6.03 -24.86
CA THR A 177 3.54 -5.91 -25.65
C THR A 177 2.36 -5.67 -24.74
N ALA A 178 2.17 -6.50 -23.72
CA ALA A 178 1.10 -6.33 -22.75
C ALA A 178 1.13 -4.99 -22.01
N TYR A 179 2.32 -4.44 -21.73
CA TYR A 179 2.47 -3.11 -21.13
C TYR A 179 1.93 -2.01 -22.05
N PHE A 180 2.32 -2.01 -23.33
CA PHE A 180 1.86 -0.98 -24.27
C PHE A 180 0.38 -1.12 -24.61
N ASP A 181 -0.11 -2.34 -24.80
CA ASP A 181 -1.55 -2.62 -25.00
C ASP A 181 -2.38 -2.16 -23.79
N GLY A 182 -1.88 -2.40 -22.58
CA GLY A 182 -2.52 -1.95 -21.35
C GLY A 182 -2.60 -0.42 -21.26
N LEU A 183 -1.56 0.29 -21.69
CA LEU A 183 -1.56 1.76 -21.75
C LEU A 183 -2.54 2.27 -22.78
N GLU A 184 -2.55 1.71 -24.01
CA GLU A 184 -3.47 2.08 -25.07
C GLU A 184 -4.93 1.90 -24.64
N GLN A 185 -5.23 0.78 -23.98
CA GLN A 185 -6.55 0.45 -23.46
C GLN A 185 -6.89 1.19 -22.15
N ARG A 186 -5.98 1.99 -21.59
CA ARG A 186 -6.12 2.65 -20.30
C ARG A 186 -6.35 1.67 -19.12
N ARG A 187 -5.75 0.50 -19.21
CA ARG A 187 -5.77 -0.57 -18.20
C ARG A 187 -4.34 -1.03 -17.88
N PRO A 188 -3.52 -0.18 -17.24
CA PRO A 188 -2.13 -0.53 -16.93
C PRO A 188 -2.09 -1.76 -16.02
N ILE A 189 -1.20 -2.70 -16.31
CA ILE A 189 -1.17 -4.03 -15.66
C ILE A 189 -0.91 -3.95 -14.15
N ILE A 190 0.00 -3.07 -13.72
CA ILE A 190 0.38 -2.90 -12.30
C ILE A 190 -0.19 -1.60 -11.71
N GLY A 191 -0.62 -0.68 -12.56
CA GLY A 191 -0.95 0.68 -12.17
C GLY A 191 0.16 1.66 -12.54
N SER A 192 0.34 2.71 -11.74
CA SER A 192 1.33 3.74 -11.96
C SER A 192 2.73 3.30 -11.52
N TRP A 193 3.70 3.70 -12.32
CA TRP A 193 5.12 3.60 -12.00
C TRP A 193 5.61 4.99 -11.59
N LEU A 194 6.10 5.12 -10.38
CA LEU A 194 6.41 6.41 -9.76
C LEU A 194 7.91 6.58 -9.60
N ASP A 195 8.35 7.82 -9.72
CA ASP A 195 9.74 8.19 -9.49
C ASP A 195 9.99 8.43 -7.99
N GLY A 196 11.04 7.82 -7.44
CA GLY A 196 11.35 7.88 -6.01
C GLY A 196 11.71 9.29 -5.54
N ASP A 197 12.44 10.07 -6.35
CA ASP A 197 12.80 11.45 -6.00
C ASP A 197 11.57 12.35 -6.02
N TRP A 198 10.64 12.15 -6.95
CA TRP A 198 9.35 12.84 -6.97
C TRP A 198 8.54 12.55 -5.70
N MET A 199 8.43 11.29 -5.30
CA MET A 199 7.70 10.89 -4.08
C MET A 199 8.34 11.49 -2.82
N LYS A 200 9.65 11.45 -2.71
CA LYS A 200 10.41 12.09 -1.62
C LYS A 200 10.13 13.60 -1.55
N LYS A 201 10.23 14.29 -2.67
CA LYS A 201 9.96 15.74 -2.76
C LYS A 201 8.52 16.07 -2.42
N LEU A 202 7.56 15.23 -2.82
CA LEU A 202 6.16 15.39 -2.45
C LEU A 202 5.98 15.32 -0.92
N CYS A 203 6.57 14.35 -0.24
CA CYS A 203 6.50 14.24 1.21
C CYS A 203 7.07 15.50 1.89
N LEU A 204 8.27 15.95 1.51
CA LEU A 204 8.89 17.15 2.05
C LEU A 204 8.04 18.41 1.80
N ASN A 205 7.51 18.57 0.59
CA ASN A 205 6.62 19.70 0.25
C ASN A 205 5.28 19.66 1.00
N SER A 206 4.86 18.47 1.44
CA SER A 206 3.63 18.27 2.23
C SER A 206 3.81 18.52 3.73
N GLY A 207 5.02 18.89 4.18
CA GLY A 207 5.31 19.26 5.57
C GLY A 207 5.87 18.11 6.42
N PHE A 208 6.37 17.04 5.80
CA PHE A 208 7.21 16.07 6.50
C PHE A 208 8.61 16.65 6.71
N VAL A 209 9.20 16.44 7.89
CA VAL A 209 10.53 17.00 8.23
C VAL A 209 11.67 16.19 7.62
N ALA A 210 11.42 14.92 7.30
CA ALA A 210 12.34 14.05 6.58
C ALA A 210 11.57 13.10 5.68
N ALA A 211 12.16 12.72 4.56
CA ALA A 211 11.66 11.67 3.67
C ALA A 211 12.83 10.99 2.96
N GLU A 212 12.78 9.68 2.87
CA GLU A 212 13.81 8.86 2.26
C GLU A 212 13.19 7.85 1.29
N VAL A 213 13.90 7.60 0.19
CA VAL A 213 13.63 6.48 -0.70
C VAL A 213 14.43 5.29 -0.17
N THR A 214 13.74 4.20 0.14
CA THR A 214 14.37 3.00 0.70
C THR A 214 14.29 1.87 -0.32
N GLU A 215 15.42 1.33 -0.70
CA GLU A 215 15.48 0.09 -1.50
C GLU A 215 14.90 -1.06 -0.66
N GLN A 216 14.11 -1.90 -1.31
CA GLN A 216 13.56 -3.08 -0.65
C GLN A 216 14.66 -4.13 -0.42
N HIS A 217 14.58 -4.84 0.71
CA HIS A 217 15.45 -5.97 0.99
C HIS A 217 15.35 -7.02 -0.12
N GLU A 218 16.48 -7.57 -0.57
CA GLU A 218 16.56 -8.49 -1.72
C GLU A 218 15.65 -9.72 -1.62
N GLU A 219 15.34 -10.15 -0.40
CA GLU A 219 14.42 -11.27 -0.16
C GLU A 219 12.94 -10.91 -0.33
N LEU A 220 12.58 -9.61 -0.42
CA LEU A 220 11.21 -9.22 -0.70
C LEU A 220 10.84 -9.59 -2.14
N ILE A 221 9.60 -10.03 -2.32
CA ILE A 221 9.13 -10.64 -3.56
C ILE A 221 9.23 -9.74 -4.80
N TYR A 222 9.23 -8.42 -4.61
CA TYR A 222 9.23 -7.42 -5.69
C TYR A 222 10.41 -6.44 -5.62
N ALA A 223 11.43 -6.72 -4.82
CA ALA A 223 12.59 -5.83 -4.62
C ALA A 223 13.32 -5.46 -5.92
N ASP A 224 13.22 -6.31 -6.94
CA ASP A 224 13.84 -6.11 -8.25
C ASP A 224 13.20 -4.96 -9.06
N PHE A 225 12.00 -4.49 -8.70
CA PHE A 225 11.32 -3.39 -9.40
C PHE A 225 10.49 -2.46 -8.52
N ARG A 226 10.59 -2.58 -7.19
CA ARG A 226 9.85 -1.72 -6.25
C ARG A 226 10.78 -1.07 -5.23
N TYR A 227 10.28 -0.03 -4.58
CA TYR A 227 10.93 0.70 -3.50
C TYR A 227 9.89 1.14 -2.47
N ASP A 228 10.36 1.66 -1.35
CA ASP A 228 9.52 2.21 -0.29
C ASP A 228 9.89 3.68 -0.03
N ILE A 229 8.95 4.45 0.52
CA ILE A 229 9.18 5.79 1.07
C ILE A 229 8.96 5.72 2.58
N LEU A 230 9.92 6.21 3.33
CA LEU A 230 9.81 6.44 4.76
C LEU A 230 9.88 7.93 5.05
N ALA A 231 8.85 8.50 5.70
CA ALA A 231 8.81 9.92 6.02
C ALA A 231 8.47 10.16 7.50
N LYS A 232 9.06 11.20 8.08
CA LYS A 232 8.84 11.63 9.48
C LYS A 232 8.07 12.96 9.49
N SER A 233 7.02 13.05 10.34
CA SER A 233 6.14 14.22 10.44
C SER A 233 6.65 15.26 11.43
#